data_38fbdb8d686b752ae67ed60fa1892be7
#
_entry.id   38fbdb8d686b752ae67ed60fa1892be7
#
_cell.length_a   1.000
_cell.length_b   1.000
_cell.length_c   1.000
_cell.angle_alpha   90.00
_cell.angle_beta   90.00
_cell.angle_gamma   90.00
#
_symmetry.space_group_name_H-M   'P 1'
#
loop_
_entity.id
_entity.type
_entity.pdbx_description
1 polymer ?
#
loop_
_entity_poly.entity_id
_entity_poly.type
_entity_poly.pdbx_seq_one_letter_code
_entity_poly.pdbx_strand_id
1 'polypeptide(L)'
;MFRHTKRLQFEAKPERPDALYARKLQELIGGAYGEMTVTMQYLFQGWNCRVEGKYKDLIMDTATEEIGHVEMLATMVARLLEGAPSTVTAEAVKDPVMAAVLGGMDPQQAIVAGGGALAANSQGVPWNGNYIVASGNLLADFRANAAAEAQGRLQTARLYNMTDDPGVKAMLQFNLARDTVHQKQWLKAIEELEADGLETPIVPNALFDEENQDHNRTIWGLSDGTDGPKGGWSKGDDPLEYLLDPEPLGDPGTAPEPDPALFATFPVEQKSTARKAAGKKSTAKKATAKKAATKKTASKSAATKKTASKTTAKKAAKKR
;
A
#
# COMPACT_ATOMS: atom_id res chain seq x y z
N MET A 1 24.42 -3.16 5.03
CA MET A 1 25.07 -2.02 5.68
C MET A 1 25.03 -0.84 4.73
N PHE A 2 24.43 0.28 5.10
CA PHE A 2 24.43 1.49 4.30
C PHE A 2 25.76 2.23 4.42
N ARG A 3 26.22 2.80 3.31
CA ARG A 3 27.42 3.63 3.29
C ARG A 3 27.11 4.92 2.54
N HIS A 4 27.09 6.05 3.25
CA HIS A 4 26.95 7.37 2.66
C HIS A 4 28.29 7.83 2.03
N THR A 5 28.23 8.25 0.76
CA THR A 5 29.42 8.63 -0.02
C THR A 5 29.59 10.14 -0.17
N LYS A 6 28.66 10.96 0.34
CA LYS A 6 28.59 12.42 0.16
C LYS A 6 28.48 12.85 -1.32
N ARG A 7 27.96 11.96 -2.17
CA ARG A 7 27.72 12.24 -3.60
C ARG A 7 26.25 11.95 -3.88
N LEU A 8 25.61 12.86 -4.58
CA LEU A 8 24.26 12.64 -5.09
C LEU A 8 24.30 11.76 -6.33
N GLN A 9 23.24 11.07 -6.62
CA GLN A 9 23.08 10.29 -7.86
C GLN A 9 23.04 11.20 -9.10
N PHE A 10 22.50 12.41 -8.96
CA PHE A 10 22.49 13.44 -9.97
C PHE A 10 22.61 14.82 -9.34
N GLU A 11 22.99 15.82 -10.12
CA GLU A 11 23.17 17.19 -9.64
C GLU A 11 21.80 17.80 -9.23
N ALA A 12 21.71 18.28 -7.99
CA ALA A 12 20.54 18.98 -7.45
C ALA A 12 20.86 20.47 -7.29
N LYS A 13 20.98 21.20 -8.40
CA LYS A 13 21.40 22.60 -8.42
C LYS A 13 20.41 23.46 -9.21
N PRO A 14 19.52 24.21 -8.56
CA PRO A 14 18.66 25.16 -9.24
C PRO A 14 19.52 26.38 -9.68
N GLU A 15 19.07 27.10 -10.71
CA GLU A 15 19.70 28.35 -11.12
C GLU A 15 19.43 29.49 -10.13
N ARG A 16 18.25 29.44 -9.47
CA ARG A 16 17.82 30.45 -8.51
C ARG A 16 16.92 29.87 -7.43
N PRO A 17 16.91 30.50 -6.25
CA PRO A 17 15.94 30.14 -5.22
C PRO A 17 14.49 30.36 -5.71
N ASP A 18 13.63 29.38 -5.36
CA ASP A 18 12.19 29.43 -5.61
C ASP A 18 11.46 28.66 -4.50
N ALA A 19 11.09 29.39 -3.46
CA ALA A 19 10.43 28.82 -2.29
C ALA A 19 9.05 28.21 -2.59
N LEU A 20 8.32 28.80 -3.56
CA LEU A 20 7.03 28.27 -3.96
C LEU A 20 7.18 26.94 -4.69
N TYR A 21 8.20 26.81 -5.52
CA TYR A 21 8.50 25.56 -6.20
C TYR A 21 9.06 24.51 -5.24
N ALA A 22 9.91 24.90 -4.30
CA ALA A 22 10.40 24.03 -3.22
C ALA A 22 9.25 23.37 -2.46
N ARG A 23 8.21 24.13 -2.14
CA ARG A 23 7.00 23.58 -1.51
C ARG A 23 6.28 22.57 -2.40
N LYS A 24 6.14 22.84 -3.70
CA LYS A 24 5.53 21.88 -4.63
C LYS A 24 6.34 20.60 -4.73
N LEU A 25 7.68 20.70 -4.75
CA LEU A 25 8.57 19.58 -4.88
C LEU A 25 8.52 18.65 -3.65
N GLN A 26 8.10 19.14 -2.48
CA GLN A 26 7.87 18.31 -1.29
C GLN A 26 6.90 17.15 -1.54
N GLU A 27 5.99 17.27 -2.52
CA GLU A 27 5.08 16.17 -2.86
C GLU A 27 5.83 14.90 -3.28
N LEU A 28 6.95 15.04 -3.99
CA LEU A 28 7.80 13.91 -4.38
C LEU A 28 8.61 13.33 -3.22
N ILE A 29 8.73 14.05 -2.11
CA ILE A 29 9.42 13.53 -0.92
C ILE A 29 8.44 12.77 -0.05
N GLY A 30 7.45 13.45 0.49
CA GLY A 30 6.58 12.94 1.55
C GLY A 30 5.13 12.73 1.15
N GLY A 31 4.79 12.82 -0.14
CA GLY A 31 3.48 12.44 -0.66
C GLY A 31 3.23 10.94 -0.64
N ALA A 32 1.98 10.54 -0.84
CA ALA A 32 1.58 9.13 -0.82
C ALA A 32 2.32 8.25 -1.88
N TYR A 33 2.75 8.87 -2.97
CA TYR A 33 3.54 8.24 -4.03
C TYR A 33 4.90 8.95 -4.21
N GLY A 34 5.41 9.53 -3.13
CA GLY A 34 6.73 10.15 -3.11
C GLY A 34 7.83 9.15 -2.78
N GLU A 35 9.08 9.58 -2.96
CA GLU A 35 10.27 8.73 -2.83
C GLU A 35 10.44 8.12 -1.43
N MET A 36 9.99 8.80 -0.36
CA MET A 36 9.97 8.19 0.97
C MET A 36 9.05 6.97 1.03
N THR A 37 7.91 7.02 0.33
CA THR A 37 6.96 5.90 0.31
C THR A 37 7.55 4.70 -0.40
N VAL A 38 8.05 4.88 -1.63
CA VAL A 38 8.62 3.77 -2.40
C VAL A 38 9.89 3.23 -1.74
N THR A 39 10.77 4.09 -1.21
CA THR A 39 11.94 3.68 -0.41
C THR A 39 11.54 2.74 0.74
N MET A 40 10.63 3.19 1.60
CA MET A 40 10.24 2.42 2.77
C MET A 40 9.42 1.18 2.40
N GLN A 41 8.58 1.26 1.38
CA GLN A 41 7.84 0.13 0.84
C GLN A 41 8.78 -0.98 0.40
N TYR A 42 9.76 -0.67 -0.45
CA TYR A 42 10.71 -1.65 -0.96
C TYR A 42 11.64 -2.19 0.15
N LEU A 43 12.08 -1.36 1.08
CA LEU A 43 12.86 -1.83 2.23
C LEU A 43 12.08 -2.85 3.06
N PHE A 44 10.83 -2.56 3.42
CA PHE A 44 10.02 -3.50 4.20
C PHE A 44 9.67 -4.76 3.41
N GLN A 45 9.37 -4.64 2.11
CA GLN A 45 9.19 -5.81 1.26
C GLN A 45 10.46 -6.68 1.20
N GLY A 46 11.63 -6.06 0.98
CA GLY A 46 12.90 -6.76 0.91
C GLY A 46 13.33 -7.42 2.23
N TRP A 47 13.16 -6.73 3.35
CA TRP A 47 13.45 -7.31 4.68
C TRP A 47 12.53 -8.48 5.02
N ASN A 48 11.27 -8.42 4.59
CA ASN A 48 10.29 -9.48 4.80
C ASN A 48 10.32 -10.56 3.73
N CYS A 49 11.01 -10.33 2.61
CA CYS A 49 11.12 -11.31 1.53
C CYS A 49 11.85 -12.57 2.00
N ARG A 50 11.16 -13.71 1.90
CA ARG A 50 11.67 -15.03 2.28
C ARG A 50 12.14 -15.86 1.09
N VAL A 51 11.91 -15.37 -0.13
CA VAL A 51 12.43 -15.96 -1.35
C VAL A 51 13.82 -15.37 -1.58
N GLU A 52 14.83 -16.20 -1.37
CA GLU A 52 16.24 -15.79 -1.54
C GLU A 52 16.60 -15.62 -3.03
N GLY A 53 17.68 -14.89 -3.28
CA GLY A 53 18.24 -14.70 -4.61
C GLY A 53 17.62 -13.52 -5.36
N LYS A 54 17.37 -13.69 -6.67
CA LYS A 54 17.09 -12.62 -7.63
C LYS A 54 15.99 -11.64 -7.22
N TYR A 55 14.92 -12.11 -6.60
CA TYR A 55 13.81 -11.24 -6.19
C TYR A 55 14.16 -10.37 -5.01
N LYS A 56 14.80 -10.94 -4.00
CA LYS A 56 15.26 -10.19 -2.83
C LYS A 56 16.31 -9.16 -3.22
N ASP A 57 17.26 -9.55 -4.06
CA ASP A 57 18.31 -8.66 -4.54
C ASP A 57 17.70 -7.49 -5.34
N LEU A 58 16.78 -7.77 -6.26
CA LEU A 58 16.08 -6.74 -7.04
C LEU A 58 15.37 -5.73 -6.13
N ILE A 59 14.61 -6.21 -5.14
CA ILE A 59 13.89 -5.34 -4.19
C ILE A 59 14.88 -4.47 -3.41
N MET A 60 15.95 -5.06 -2.89
CA MET A 60 16.91 -4.35 -2.05
C MET A 60 17.78 -3.37 -2.83
N ASP A 61 18.15 -3.70 -4.06
CA ASP A 61 18.90 -2.79 -4.95
C ASP A 61 18.05 -1.56 -5.28
N THR A 62 16.79 -1.77 -5.66
CA THR A 62 15.85 -0.69 -5.93
C THR A 62 15.62 0.16 -4.68
N ALA A 63 15.34 -0.45 -3.53
CA ALA A 63 15.14 0.25 -2.26
C ALA A 63 16.35 1.13 -1.88
N THR A 64 17.55 0.63 -2.15
CA THR A 64 18.79 1.38 -1.87
C THR A 64 18.95 2.56 -2.83
N GLU A 65 18.58 2.40 -4.08
CA GLU A 65 18.59 3.49 -5.06
C GLU A 65 17.61 4.60 -4.68
N GLU A 66 16.40 4.25 -4.19
CA GLU A 66 15.38 5.22 -3.77
C GLU A 66 15.81 6.10 -2.59
N ILE A 67 16.67 5.60 -1.71
CA ILE A 67 17.29 6.45 -0.66
C ILE A 67 18.03 7.64 -1.30
N GLY A 68 18.72 7.39 -2.41
CA GLY A 68 19.44 8.43 -3.16
C GLY A 68 18.49 9.41 -3.86
N HIS A 69 17.32 8.98 -4.30
CA HIS A 69 16.27 9.88 -4.84
C HIS A 69 15.74 10.81 -3.75
N VAL A 70 15.46 10.29 -2.55
CA VAL A 70 15.08 11.14 -1.40
C VAL A 70 16.16 12.17 -1.10
N GLU A 71 17.44 11.75 -1.05
CA GLU A 71 18.58 12.64 -0.79
C GLU A 71 18.68 13.75 -1.85
N MET A 72 18.54 13.40 -3.12
CA MET A 72 18.63 14.32 -4.25
C MET A 72 17.49 15.36 -4.20
N LEU A 73 16.26 14.94 -3.99
CA LEU A 73 15.10 15.83 -3.89
C LEU A 73 15.18 16.72 -2.66
N ALA A 74 15.55 16.19 -1.50
CA ALA A 74 15.71 16.96 -0.27
C ALA A 74 16.80 18.03 -0.42
N THR A 75 17.90 17.70 -1.09
CA THR A 75 18.97 18.65 -1.42
C THR A 75 18.45 19.75 -2.35
N MET A 76 17.69 19.42 -3.36
CA MET A 76 17.09 20.40 -4.28
C MET A 76 16.13 21.35 -3.53
N VAL A 77 15.28 20.82 -2.65
CA VAL A 77 14.37 21.63 -1.83
C VAL A 77 15.17 22.61 -0.97
N ALA A 78 16.21 22.14 -0.27
CA ALA A 78 17.04 23.01 0.57
C ALA A 78 17.70 24.15 -0.26
N ARG A 79 18.19 23.85 -1.47
CA ARG A 79 18.81 24.85 -2.35
C ARG A 79 17.79 25.81 -2.95
N LEU A 80 16.60 25.38 -3.25
CA LEU A 80 15.50 26.25 -3.70
C LEU A 80 15.06 27.22 -2.59
N LEU A 81 15.27 26.86 -1.31
CA LEU A 81 14.98 27.68 -0.15
C LEU A 81 16.16 28.59 0.25
N GLU A 82 17.36 28.39 -0.29
CA GLU A 82 18.53 29.25 -0.02
C GLU A 82 18.25 30.70 -0.42
N GLY A 83 18.38 31.63 0.53
CA GLY A 83 18.10 33.04 0.28
C GLY A 83 16.68 33.29 -0.21
N ALA A 84 15.78 32.33 -0.10
CA ALA A 84 14.36 32.58 -0.26
C ALA A 84 13.99 33.74 0.65
N PRO A 85 13.27 34.74 0.12
CA PRO A 85 13.15 36.01 0.80
C PRO A 85 12.37 35.86 2.09
N SER A 86 13.09 35.57 3.15
CA SER A 86 12.69 35.99 4.49
C SER A 86 12.59 37.54 4.57
N THR A 87 12.84 38.23 3.47
CA THR A 87 13.01 39.69 3.38
C THR A 87 12.12 40.34 2.32
N VAL A 88 10.97 39.76 1.98
CA VAL A 88 10.03 40.41 1.06
C VAL A 88 9.31 41.55 1.72
N THR A 89 9.89 42.71 1.67
CA THR A 89 9.49 44.00 2.20
C THR A 89 9.83 44.22 3.70
N ALA A 90 10.73 45.13 3.94
CA ALA A 90 11.29 45.51 5.26
C ALA A 90 10.24 45.90 6.32
N GLU A 91 8.99 46.01 6.01
CA GLU A 91 7.92 46.33 6.95
C GLU A 91 6.86 45.26 7.17
N ALA A 92 6.58 44.42 6.19
CA ALA A 92 5.68 43.28 6.40
C ALA A 92 6.40 42.12 7.11
N VAL A 93 7.69 42.22 7.28
CA VAL A 93 8.59 41.17 7.69
C VAL A 93 9.22 41.40 9.05
N LYS A 94 8.51 42.04 9.94
CA LYS A 94 8.90 42.06 11.37
C LYS A 94 8.74 40.68 12.03
N ASP A 95 7.99 39.78 11.37
CA ASP A 95 7.85 38.38 11.77
C ASP A 95 8.50 37.50 10.69
N PRO A 96 9.61 36.77 11.00
CA PRO A 96 10.32 35.91 10.03
C PRO A 96 9.44 34.80 9.45
N VAL A 97 8.44 34.35 10.19
CA VAL A 97 7.50 33.29 9.71
C VAL A 97 6.56 33.87 8.67
N MET A 98 6.03 35.05 8.87
CA MET A 98 5.18 35.72 7.89
C MET A 98 5.94 36.06 6.61
N ALA A 99 7.22 36.42 6.74
CA ALA A 99 8.10 36.65 5.62
C ALA A 99 8.29 35.37 4.76
N ALA A 100 8.55 34.26 5.43
CA ALA A 100 8.70 32.97 4.78
C ALA A 100 7.40 32.54 4.07
N VAL A 101 6.24 32.72 4.71
CA VAL A 101 4.91 32.45 4.14
C VAL A 101 4.62 33.34 2.93
N LEU A 102 4.92 34.61 3.03
CA LEU A 102 4.76 35.58 1.92
C LEU A 102 5.71 35.29 0.75
N GLY A 103 6.88 34.68 1.04
CA GLY A 103 7.81 34.18 0.04
C GLY A 103 7.41 32.85 -0.61
N GLY A 104 6.30 32.24 -0.17
CA GLY A 104 5.82 30.95 -0.68
C GLY A 104 6.36 29.71 0.01
N MET A 105 7.24 29.88 1.00
CA MET A 105 7.74 28.80 1.85
C MET A 105 6.62 28.29 2.77
N ASP A 106 6.58 26.98 3.01
CA ASP A 106 5.73 26.44 4.08
C ASP A 106 6.24 26.90 5.44
N PRO A 107 5.37 27.38 6.35
CA PRO A 107 5.80 27.77 7.70
C PRO A 107 6.58 26.69 8.43
N GLN A 108 6.26 25.42 8.21
CA GLN A 108 7.00 24.32 8.82
C GLN A 108 8.42 24.19 8.26
N GLN A 109 8.64 24.47 6.98
CA GLN A 109 10.00 24.51 6.43
C GLN A 109 10.87 25.57 7.12
N ALA A 110 10.29 26.71 7.44
CA ALA A 110 11.00 27.75 8.18
C ALA A 110 11.21 27.41 9.66
N ILE A 111 10.14 27.01 10.36
CA ILE A 111 10.14 26.86 11.82
C ILE A 111 10.79 25.54 12.24
N VAL A 112 10.43 24.44 11.57
CA VAL A 112 10.84 23.09 11.97
C VAL A 112 12.16 22.70 11.31
N ALA A 113 12.30 22.95 10.01
CA ALA A 113 13.45 22.50 9.24
C ALA A 113 14.52 23.60 9.00
N GLY A 114 14.31 24.83 9.48
CA GLY A 114 15.29 25.92 9.33
C GLY A 114 15.60 26.28 7.88
N GLY A 115 14.62 26.16 6.98
CA GLY A 115 14.79 26.38 5.53
C GLY A 115 15.23 25.14 4.76
N GLY A 116 15.03 23.95 5.31
CA GLY A 116 15.31 22.67 4.66
C GLY A 116 14.05 21.90 4.23
N ALA A 117 14.29 20.72 3.65
CA ALA A 117 13.24 19.79 3.31
C ALA A 117 12.60 19.17 4.56
N LEU A 118 11.34 18.79 4.44
CA LEU A 118 10.56 18.10 5.47
C LEU A 118 10.25 16.67 5.02
N ALA A 119 10.09 15.77 5.97
CA ALA A 119 9.44 14.48 5.75
C ALA A 119 7.92 14.68 5.66
N ALA A 120 7.46 15.45 4.68
CA ALA A 120 6.07 15.88 4.50
C ALA A 120 5.75 16.10 3.01
N ASN A 121 4.46 16.12 2.68
CA ASN A 121 3.99 16.47 1.35
C ASN A 121 3.97 17.99 1.09
N SER A 122 3.48 18.38 -0.09
CA SER A 122 3.40 19.80 -0.52
C SER A 122 2.44 20.67 0.31
N GLN A 123 1.60 20.06 1.12
CA GLN A 123 0.68 20.74 2.03
C GLN A 123 1.19 20.79 3.47
N GLY A 124 2.40 20.28 3.73
CA GLY A 124 2.97 20.18 5.07
C GLY A 124 2.41 19.03 5.91
N VAL A 125 1.64 18.13 5.31
CA VAL A 125 1.16 16.92 6.00
C VAL A 125 2.31 15.94 6.15
N PRO A 126 2.65 15.52 7.39
CA PRO A 126 3.74 14.59 7.63
C PRO A 126 3.56 13.27 6.86
N TRP A 127 4.66 12.74 6.37
CA TRP A 127 4.67 11.41 5.76
C TRP A 127 4.17 10.36 6.75
N ASN A 128 3.42 9.39 6.23
CA ASN A 128 2.79 8.38 7.05
C ASN A 128 3.12 6.97 6.55
N GLY A 129 3.53 6.09 7.47
CA GLY A 129 3.80 4.68 7.18
C GLY A 129 2.60 3.89 6.64
N ASN A 130 1.38 4.41 6.76
CA ASN A 130 0.19 3.80 6.15
C ASN A 130 0.16 3.88 4.61
N TYR A 131 1.07 4.63 4.01
CA TYR A 131 1.20 4.68 2.54
C TYR A 131 1.87 3.45 1.95
N ILE A 132 2.64 2.70 2.74
CA ILE A 132 3.40 1.55 2.24
C ILE A 132 2.53 0.30 2.12
N VAL A 133 2.81 -0.48 1.07
CA VAL A 133 2.28 -1.82 0.84
C VAL A 133 3.42 -2.82 0.97
N ALA A 134 3.33 -3.71 1.95
CA ALA A 134 4.30 -4.78 2.16
C ALA A 134 3.55 -6.01 2.71
N SER A 135 2.86 -6.70 1.81
CA SER A 135 1.92 -7.77 2.12
C SER A 135 2.62 -9.09 2.45
N GLY A 136 3.87 -9.25 1.99
CA GLY A 136 4.61 -10.51 2.05
C GLY A 136 4.31 -11.48 0.90
N ASN A 137 3.38 -11.11 0.00
CA ASN A 137 3.16 -11.80 -1.27
C ASN A 137 3.85 -11.02 -2.39
N LEU A 138 4.80 -11.66 -3.09
CA LEU A 138 5.64 -10.97 -4.07
C LEU A 138 4.84 -10.41 -5.24
N LEU A 139 3.84 -11.12 -5.73
CA LEU A 139 3.04 -10.67 -6.86
C LEU A 139 2.19 -9.44 -6.50
N ALA A 140 1.52 -9.47 -5.35
CA ALA A 140 0.75 -8.34 -4.85
C ALA A 140 1.66 -7.12 -4.62
N ASP A 141 2.84 -7.34 -4.01
CA ASP A 141 3.81 -6.30 -3.73
C ASP A 141 4.39 -5.70 -5.03
N PHE A 142 4.78 -6.51 -6.02
CA PHE A 142 5.30 -6.03 -7.30
C PHE A 142 4.27 -5.26 -8.12
N ARG A 143 3.00 -5.64 -8.06
CA ARG A 143 1.91 -4.86 -8.68
C ARG A 143 1.71 -3.51 -8.00
N ALA A 144 1.76 -3.48 -6.67
CA ALA A 144 1.74 -2.23 -5.92
C ALA A 144 2.94 -1.34 -6.27
N ASN A 145 4.15 -1.92 -6.42
CA ASN A 145 5.35 -1.22 -6.82
C ASN A 145 5.22 -0.62 -8.22
N ALA A 146 4.79 -1.41 -9.21
CA ALA A 146 4.57 -0.92 -10.58
C ALA A 146 3.53 0.22 -10.63
N ALA A 147 2.49 0.15 -9.81
CA ALA A 147 1.49 1.21 -9.69
C ALA A 147 2.05 2.46 -9.00
N ALA A 148 2.85 2.30 -7.94
CA ALA A 148 3.49 3.42 -7.24
C ALA A 148 4.45 4.18 -8.17
N GLU A 149 5.30 3.47 -8.93
CA GLU A 149 6.18 4.07 -9.94
C GLU A 149 5.39 4.83 -11.01
N ALA A 150 4.30 4.27 -11.51
CA ALA A 150 3.45 4.95 -12.49
C ALA A 150 2.89 6.26 -11.95
N GLN A 151 2.46 6.31 -10.70
CA GLN A 151 1.94 7.51 -10.04
C GLN A 151 3.05 8.53 -9.74
N GLY A 152 4.20 8.08 -9.23
CA GLY A 152 5.39 8.92 -9.00
C GLY A 152 5.83 9.61 -10.27
N ARG A 153 5.98 8.86 -11.37
CA ARG A 153 6.34 9.40 -12.68
C ARG A 153 5.35 10.44 -13.19
N LEU A 154 4.04 10.19 -13.03
CA LEU A 154 3.01 11.14 -13.44
C LEU A 154 3.11 12.44 -12.66
N GLN A 155 3.34 12.39 -11.35
CA GLN A 155 3.53 13.56 -10.50
C GLN A 155 4.81 14.32 -10.86
N THR A 156 5.92 13.61 -11.06
CA THR A 156 7.20 14.18 -11.49
C THR A 156 7.08 14.89 -12.84
N ALA A 157 6.38 14.32 -13.82
CA ALA A 157 6.12 14.95 -15.10
C ALA A 157 5.26 16.23 -14.96
N ARG A 158 4.29 16.25 -14.05
CA ARG A 158 3.50 17.47 -13.77
C ARG A 158 4.36 18.55 -13.14
N LEU A 159 5.22 18.20 -12.20
CA LEU A 159 6.16 19.13 -11.56
C LEU A 159 7.18 19.67 -12.56
N TYR A 160 7.70 18.82 -13.45
CA TYR A 160 8.56 19.25 -14.55
C TYR A 160 7.94 20.38 -15.40
N ASN A 161 6.64 20.30 -15.66
CA ASN A 161 5.91 21.32 -16.42
C ASN A 161 5.57 22.58 -15.60
N MET A 162 5.84 22.58 -14.29
CA MET A 162 5.54 23.71 -13.40
C MET A 162 6.75 24.62 -13.12
N THR A 163 7.88 24.36 -13.76
CA THR A 163 9.10 25.17 -13.60
C THR A 163 9.78 25.39 -14.95
N ASP A 164 10.49 26.51 -15.05
CA ASP A 164 11.39 26.79 -16.19
C ASP A 164 12.87 26.72 -15.79
N ASP A 165 13.17 26.46 -14.51
CA ASP A 165 14.54 26.33 -14.03
C ASP A 165 15.20 25.07 -14.65
N PRO A 166 16.28 25.26 -15.46
CA PRO A 166 16.90 24.16 -16.18
C PRO A 166 17.59 23.14 -15.25
N GLY A 167 18.11 23.58 -14.12
CA GLY A 167 18.74 22.69 -13.15
C GLY A 167 17.71 21.77 -12.46
N VAL A 168 16.55 22.34 -12.11
CA VAL A 168 15.42 21.55 -11.59
C VAL A 168 14.91 20.58 -12.64
N LYS A 169 14.72 21.06 -13.88
CA LYS A 169 14.27 20.20 -14.99
C LYS A 169 15.22 19.05 -15.27
N ALA A 170 16.53 19.30 -15.28
CA ALA A 170 17.52 18.26 -15.50
C ALA A 170 17.47 17.16 -14.41
N MET A 171 17.31 17.54 -13.14
CA MET A 171 17.16 16.59 -12.04
C MET A 171 15.86 15.77 -12.20
N LEU A 172 14.72 16.41 -12.51
CA LEU A 172 13.44 15.71 -12.69
C LEU A 172 13.46 14.79 -13.92
N GLN A 173 14.18 15.14 -14.98
CA GLN A 173 14.39 14.26 -16.13
C GLN A 173 15.18 13.00 -15.74
N PHE A 174 16.19 13.16 -14.89
CA PHE A 174 16.94 12.03 -14.35
C PHE A 174 16.02 11.13 -13.50
N ASN A 175 15.27 11.70 -12.55
CA ASN A 175 14.31 10.94 -11.74
C ASN A 175 13.33 10.16 -12.63
N LEU A 176 12.67 10.83 -13.58
CA LEU A 176 11.76 10.18 -14.53
C LEU A 176 12.42 9.02 -15.29
N ALA A 177 13.70 9.13 -15.63
CA ALA A 177 14.41 8.07 -16.32
C ALA A 177 14.66 6.86 -15.41
N ARG A 178 14.98 7.10 -14.12
CA ARG A 178 15.18 6.02 -13.15
C ARG A 178 13.87 5.32 -12.81
N ASP A 179 12.82 6.06 -12.50
CA ASP A 179 11.49 5.50 -12.25
C ASP A 179 10.95 4.72 -13.46
N THR A 180 11.37 5.09 -14.68
CA THR A 180 11.08 4.29 -15.88
C THR A 180 11.72 2.91 -15.81
N VAL A 181 12.97 2.83 -15.34
CA VAL A 181 13.64 1.54 -15.12
C VAL A 181 12.97 0.75 -14.04
N HIS A 182 12.68 1.38 -12.90
CA HIS A 182 12.00 0.74 -11.77
C HIS A 182 10.63 0.18 -12.17
N GLN A 183 9.81 0.96 -12.85
CA GLN A 183 8.53 0.46 -13.35
C GLN A 183 8.68 -0.74 -14.29
N LYS A 184 9.64 -0.68 -15.23
CA LYS A 184 9.90 -1.79 -16.16
C LYS A 184 10.39 -3.05 -15.44
N GLN A 185 11.27 -2.89 -14.45
CA GLN A 185 11.79 -4.05 -13.72
C GLN A 185 10.71 -4.73 -12.87
N TRP A 186 9.78 -3.96 -12.25
CA TRP A 186 8.64 -4.56 -11.53
C TRP A 186 7.71 -5.32 -12.47
N LEU A 187 7.40 -4.77 -13.65
CA LEU A 187 6.60 -5.47 -14.66
C LEU A 187 7.29 -6.76 -15.13
N LYS A 188 8.61 -6.72 -15.34
CA LYS A 188 9.39 -7.92 -15.69
C LYS A 188 9.47 -8.94 -14.55
N ALA A 189 9.56 -8.47 -13.31
CA ALA A 189 9.57 -9.35 -12.15
C ALA A 189 8.22 -10.08 -11.96
N ILE A 190 7.10 -9.45 -12.33
CA ILE A 190 5.78 -10.09 -12.36
C ILE A 190 5.76 -11.24 -13.39
N GLU A 191 6.21 -10.97 -14.64
CA GLU A 191 6.32 -11.99 -15.68
C GLU A 191 7.21 -13.16 -15.25
N GLU A 192 8.31 -12.86 -14.55
CA GLU A 192 9.28 -13.84 -14.06
C GLU A 192 8.71 -14.71 -12.93
N LEU A 193 7.92 -14.14 -12.02
CA LEU A 193 7.24 -14.90 -10.95
C LEU A 193 6.30 -15.96 -11.53
N GLU A 194 5.56 -15.60 -12.58
CA GLU A 194 4.68 -16.53 -13.29
C GLU A 194 5.48 -17.61 -14.01
N ALA A 195 6.56 -17.25 -14.68
CA ALA A 195 7.46 -18.18 -15.37
C ALA A 195 8.15 -19.16 -14.42
N ASP A 196 8.52 -18.72 -13.22
CA ASP A 196 9.09 -19.56 -12.16
C ASP A 196 8.03 -20.46 -11.47
N GLY A 197 6.75 -20.28 -11.78
CA GLY A 197 5.64 -21.02 -11.16
C GLY A 197 5.44 -20.70 -9.68
N LEU A 198 5.89 -19.52 -9.23
CA LEU A 198 5.74 -19.07 -7.84
C LEU A 198 4.38 -18.44 -7.58
N GLU A 199 3.77 -17.86 -8.62
CA GLU A 199 2.49 -17.18 -8.54
C GLU A 199 1.66 -17.39 -9.81
N THR A 200 0.36 -17.13 -9.71
CA THR A 200 -0.57 -17.04 -10.85
C THR A 200 -1.07 -15.60 -10.98
N PRO A 201 -1.67 -15.20 -12.12
CA PRO A 201 -2.15 -13.84 -12.32
C PRO A 201 -3.14 -13.33 -11.27
N ILE A 202 -3.86 -14.22 -10.60
CA ILE A 202 -4.84 -13.88 -9.55
C ILE A 202 -4.29 -14.26 -8.17
N VAL A 203 -4.31 -13.29 -7.25
CA VAL A 203 -3.85 -13.44 -5.86
C VAL A 203 -5.07 -13.44 -4.94
N PRO A 204 -5.15 -14.33 -3.98
CA PRO A 204 -4.26 -15.47 -3.68
C PRO A 204 -4.58 -16.70 -4.54
N ASN A 205 -3.57 -17.34 -5.08
CA ASN A 205 -3.75 -18.57 -5.84
C ASN A 205 -4.15 -19.79 -5.00
N ALA A 206 -3.78 -19.80 -3.71
CA ALA A 206 -3.99 -20.92 -2.80
C ALA A 206 -5.47 -21.12 -2.37
N LEU A 207 -6.28 -20.08 -2.47
CA LEU A 207 -7.69 -20.10 -2.05
C LEU A 207 -8.68 -19.92 -3.21
N PHE A 208 -8.17 -19.84 -4.43
CA PHE A 208 -8.99 -19.55 -5.59
C PHE A 208 -10.11 -20.58 -5.80
N ASP A 209 -9.86 -21.87 -5.58
CA ASP A 209 -10.85 -22.94 -5.74
C ASP A 209 -11.98 -22.89 -4.71
N GLU A 210 -11.78 -22.16 -3.60
CA GLU A 210 -12.77 -21.98 -2.53
C GLU A 210 -13.69 -20.76 -2.76
N GLU A 211 -13.42 -19.95 -3.79
CA GLU A 211 -14.28 -18.84 -4.17
C GLU A 211 -15.61 -19.36 -4.72
N ASN A 212 -16.65 -18.54 -4.61
CA ASN A 212 -17.93 -18.84 -5.24
C ASN A 212 -17.80 -18.70 -6.77
N GLN A 213 -17.58 -19.84 -7.44
CA GLN A 213 -17.30 -19.93 -8.87
C GLN A 213 -18.45 -19.41 -9.75
N ASP A 214 -19.67 -19.33 -9.22
CA ASP A 214 -20.83 -18.81 -9.96
C ASP A 214 -20.72 -17.29 -10.22
N HIS A 215 -19.85 -16.59 -9.47
CA HIS A 215 -19.78 -15.13 -9.49
C HIS A 215 -18.39 -14.56 -9.86
N ASN A 216 -17.37 -15.38 -10.04
CA ASN A 216 -16.01 -14.89 -10.25
C ASN A 216 -15.66 -14.61 -11.73
N ARG A 217 -16.60 -14.83 -12.65
CA ARG A 217 -16.41 -14.64 -14.10
C ARG A 217 -17.34 -13.59 -14.71
N THR A 218 -18.18 -12.95 -13.91
CA THR A 218 -19.16 -11.96 -14.37
C THR A 218 -18.78 -10.54 -13.99
N ILE A 219 -18.89 -9.63 -14.96
CA ILE A 219 -18.82 -8.18 -14.70
C ILE A 219 -20.26 -7.67 -14.56
N TRP A 220 -20.56 -7.08 -13.42
CA TRP A 220 -21.88 -6.52 -13.16
C TRP A 220 -21.98 -5.11 -13.74
N GLY A 221 -22.91 -4.90 -14.67
CA GLY A 221 -23.22 -3.60 -15.25
C GLY A 221 -24.18 -2.84 -14.34
N LEU A 222 -23.62 -2.03 -13.41
CA LEU A 222 -24.36 -1.26 -12.41
C LEU A 222 -24.44 0.23 -12.75
N SER A 223 -24.27 0.59 -14.03
CA SER A 223 -24.35 1.96 -14.52
C SER A 223 -25.08 2.00 -15.85
N ASP A 224 -25.53 3.20 -16.27
CA ASP A 224 -26.14 3.44 -17.59
C ASP A 224 -25.17 3.31 -18.78
N GLY A 225 -23.88 2.99 -18.50
CA GLY A 225 -22.85 2.81 -19.50
C GLY A 225 -23.06 1.54 -20.33
N THR A 226 -23.07 1.68 -21.67
CA THR A 226 -23.31 0.56 -22.60
C THR A 226 -22.05 0.08 -23.32
N ASP A 227 -20.89 0.70 -23.08
CA ASP A 227 -19.66 0.44 -23.79
C ASP A 227 -18.72 -0.55 -23.11
N GLY A 228 -18.97 -0.86 -21.83
CA GLY A 228 -18.19 -1.85 -21.06
C GLY A 228 -18.03 -3.19 -21.79
N PRO A 229 -19.09 -3.81 -22.33
CA PRO A 229 -18.97 -5.10 -23.04
C PRO A 229 -18.11 -5.08 -24.32
N LYS A 230 -17.74 -3.87 -24.81
CA LYS A 230 -16.87 -3.71 -25.98
C LYS A 230 -15.38 -3.91 -25.67
N GLY A 231 -15.00 -3.89 -24.41
CA GLY A 231 -13.62 -4.03 -23.94
C GLY A 231 -13.00 -5.38 -24.21
N GLY A 232 -11.66 -5.46 -24.16
CA GLY A 232 -10.90 -6.69 -24.36
C GLY A 232 -11.16 -7.73 -23.26
N TRP A 233 -11.57 -7.31 -22.07
CA TRP A 233 -11.93 -8.19 -20.95
C TRP A 233 -13.16 -9.07 -21.19
N SER A 234 -13.99 -8.76 -22.19
CA SER A 234 -15.15 -9.56 -22.61
C SER A 234 -14.90 -10.31 -23.93
N LYS A 235 -13.63 -10.51 -24.29
CA LYS A 235 -13.21 -11.13 -25.56
C LYS A 235 -11.99 -12.00 -25.34
N GLY A 236 -11.69 -12.87 -26.32
CA GLY A 236 -10.52 -13.75 -26.30
C GLY A 236 -10.85 -15.14 -25.77
N ASP A 237 -9.82 -15.84 -25.30
CA ASP A 237 -9.93 -17.26 -24.93
C ASP A 237 -10.55 -17.49 -23.55
N ASP A 238 -10.49 -16.45 -22.67
CA ASP A 238 -11.08 -16.48 -21.31
C ASP A 238 -11.85 -15.18 -21.02
N PRO A 239 -12.99 -14.94 -21.70
CA PRO A 239 -13.73 -13.70 -21.58
C PRO A 239 -14.52 -13.64 -20.26
N LEU A 240 -14.60 -12.44 -19.68
CA LEU A 240 -15.54 -12.16 -18.59
C LEU A 240 -16.93 -11.87 -19.21
N GLU A 241 -17.96 -12.42 -18.63
CA GLU A 241 -19.34 -12.21 -19.05
C GLU A 241 -19.93 -10.94 -18.43
N TYR A 242 -20.64 -10.14 -19.21
CA TYR A 242 -21.37 -8.98 -18.69
C TYR A 242 -22.80 -9.36 -18.32
N LEU A 243 -23.15 -9.11 -17.07
CA LEU A 243 -24.52 -9.19 -16.56
C LEU A 243 -25.01 -7.77 -16.32
N LEU A 244 -25.94 -7.30 -17.17
CA LEU A 244 -26.56 -6.00 -17.03
C LEU A 244 -27.75 -6.11 -16.06
N ASP A 245 -27.90 -5.11 -15.18
CA ASP A 245 -28.95 -5.08 -14.16
C ASP A 245 -29.06 -6.39 -13.37
N PRO A 246 -28.01 -6.85 -12.70
CA PRO A 246 -28.05 -8.08 -11.93
C PRO A 246 -29.10 -7.98 -10.82
N GLU A 247 -29.89 -9.02 -10.66
CA GLU A 247 -30.83 -9.11 -9.55
C GLU A 247 -30.07 -9.20 -8.22
N PRO A 248 -30.58 -8.55 -7.15
CA PRO A 248 -30.01 -8.69 -5.82
C PRO A 248 -30.00 -10.15 -5.35
N LEU A 249 -28.86 -10.60 -4.86
CA LEU A 249 -28.68 -12.01 -4.43
C LEU A 249 -29.07 -12.26 -2.96
N GLY A 250 -29.35 -11.21 -2.20
CA GLY A 250 -29.64 -11.33 -0.78
C GLY A 250 -30.78 -10.44 -0.31
N ASP A 251 -31.48 -10.91 0.72
CA ASP A 251 -32.43 -10.08 1.47
C ASP A 251 -31.65 -9.37 2.59
N PRO A 252 -31.59 -8.02 2.62
CA PRO A 252 -30.93 -7.28 3.68
C PRO A 252 -31.61 -7.45 5.04
N GLY A 253 -32.77 -8.07 5.06
CA GLY A 253 -33.59 -8.16 6.26
C GLY A 253 -34.16 -6.79 6.69
N THR A 254 -34.86 -6.78 7.81
CA THR A 254 -35.30 -5.54 8.41
C THR A 254 -34.24 -5.00 9.35
N ALA A 255 -33.71 -3.82 9.06
CA ALA A 255 -32.80 -3.14 9.99
C ALA A 255 -33.46 -2.98 11.36
N PRO A 256 -32.76 -3.21 12.47
CA PRO A 256 -33.31 -2.93 13.80
C PRO A 256 -33.67 -1.44 13.88
N GLU A 257 -34.80 -1.15 14.51
CA GLU A 257 -35.19 0.24 14.75
C GLU A 257 -34.07 0.95 15.54
N PRO A 258 -33.56 2.10 15.04
CA PRO A 258 -32.52 2.84 15.74
C PRO A 258 -33.05 3.31 17.10
N ASP A 259 -32.18 3.29 18.10
CA ASP A 259 -32.54 3.87 19.41
C ASP A 259 -32.90 5.36 19.23
N PRO A 260 -34.16 5.74 19.55
CA PRO A 260 -34.59 7.13 19.40
C PRO A 260 -33.68 8.13 20.14
N ALA A 261 -33.00 7.70 21.19
CA ALA A 261 -32.07 8.52 21.95
C ALA A 261 -30.83 8.96 21.13
N LEU A 262 -30.45 8.19 20.12
CA LEU A 262 -29.33 8.53 19.23
C LEU A 262 -29.66 9.69 18.29
N PHE A 263 -30.93 9.95 18.03
CA PHE A 263 -31.36 10.99 17.08
C PHE A 263 -32.09 12.15 17.78
N ALA A 264 -32.25 12.09 19.12
CA ALA A 264 -32.94 13.14 19.88
C ALA A 264 -31.97 14.30 20.15
N THR A 265 -32.34 15.51 19.77
CA THR A 265 -31.63 16.73 20.10
C THR A 265 -31.75 17.12 21.59
N PHE A 266 -32.76 16.59 22.24
CA PHE A 266 -33.05 16.79 23.67
C PHE A 266 -33.23 15.43 24.36
N PRO A 267 -32.97 15.34 25.68
CA PRO A 267 -33.24 14.11 26.41
C PRO A 267 -34.69 13.67 26.23
N VAL A 268 -34.89 12.49 25.64
CA VAL A 268 -36.20 11.85 25.58
C VAL A 268 -36.43 11.22 26.94
N GLU A 269 -37.50 11.64 27.65
CA GLU A 269 -37.91 10.94 28.85
C GLU A 269 -38.25 9.48 28.45
N GLN A 270 -37.42 8.56 28.89
CA GLN A 270 -37.69 7.14 28.73
C GLN A 270 -38.96 6.81 29.49
N LYS A 271 -40.09 6.73 28.80
CA LYS A 271 -41.24 6.04 29.33
C LYS A 271 -40.82 4.59 29.50
N SER A 272 -40.56 4.19 30.72
CA SER A 272 -40.29 2.79 31.07
C SER A 272 -41.48 1.94 30.62
N THR A 273 -41.39 1.40 29.42
CA THR A 273 -42.23 0.25 29.05
C THR A 273 -41.67 -0.92 29.83
N ALA A 274 -42.15 -1.05 31.08
CA ALA A 274 -42.01 -2.28 31.82
C ALA A 274 -42.62 -3.38 30.95
N ARG A 275 -41.79 -4.10 30.24
CA ARG A 275 -42.15 -5.34 29.58
C ARG A 275 -42.70 -6.27 30.67
N LYS A 276 -44.02 -6.35 30.81
CA LYS A 276 -44.66 -7.43 31.54
C LYS A 276 -44.16 -8.72 30.90
N ALA A 277 -43.22 -9.37 31.55
CA ALA A 277 -42.84 -10.73 31.23
C ALA A 277 -44.14 -11.58 31.36
N ALA A 278 -44.71 -11.92 30.24
CA ALA A 278 -45.80 -12.89 30.18
C ALA A 278 -45.19 -14.22 30.61
N GLY A 279 -45.44 -14.53 31.87
CA GLY A 279 -45.07 -15.83 32.46
C GLY A 279 -45.80 -16.94 31.72
N LYS A 280 -45.15 -17.62 30.84
CA LYS A 280 -45.56 -18.93 30.36
C LYS A 280 -45.42 -19.92 31.52
N LYS A 281 -46.53 -20.24 32.17
CA LYS A 281 -46.62 -21.43 33.03
C LYS A 281 -46.28 -22.66 32.20
N SER A 282 -45.07 -23.21 32.37
CA SER A 282 -44.74 -24.54 31.88
C SER A 282 -45.32 -25.56 32.85
N THR A 283 -46.33 -26.29 32.44
CA THR A 283 -46.81 -27.49 33.10
C THR A 283 -45.72 -28.56 33.05
N ALA A 284 -45.09 -28.78 34.18
CA ALA A 284 -44.14 -29.89 34.35
C ALA A 284 -44.93 -31.21 34.36
N LYS A 285 -44.77 -31.99 33.32
CA LYS A 285 -45.13 -33.41 33.35
C LYS A 285 -43.97 -34.20 33.98
N LYS A 286 -44.25 -34.72 35.18
CA LYS A 286 -43.45 -35.75 35.86
C LYS A 286 -43.31 -36.96 34.94
N ALA A 287 -42.12 -37.33 34.57
CA ALA A 287 -41.77 -38.65 34.06
C ALA A 287 -40.64 -39.23 34.90
N THR A 288 -40.97 -40.35 35.46
CA THR A 288 -40.28 -41.21 36.41
C THR A 288 -38.91 -41.67 35.94
N ALA A 289 -38.01 -41.68 36.87
CA ALA A 289 -36.69 -42.25 36.79
C ALA A 289 -36.71 -43.77 36.47
N LYS A 290 -35.83 -44.20 35.57
CA LYS A 290 -35.36 -45.59 35.55
C LYS A 290 -33.84 -45.58 35.44
N LYS A 291 -33.22 -45.99 36.54
CA LYS A 291 -31.81 -46.35 36.68
C LYS A 291 -31.48 -47.51 35.77
N ALA A 292 -30.39 -47.42 35.04
CA ALA A 292 -29.60 -48.60 34.72
C ALA A 292 -28.11 -48.19 34.70
N ALA A 293 -27.39 -48.89 35.50
CA ALA A 293 -25.95 -48.76 35.74
C ALA A 293 -25.16 -49.66 34.80
N THR A 294 -23.83 -49.40 34.80
CA THR A 294 -22.71 -50.26 34.38
C THR A 294 -22.44 -50.35 32.87
N LYS A 295 -21.21 -50.12 32.37
CA LYS A 295 -19.94 -50.76 32.74
C LYS A 295 -18.75 -50.03 32.15
N LYS A 296 -17.75 -49.85 32.93
CA LYS A 296 -16.35 -49.59 32.51
C LYS A 296 -15.82 -50.73 31.65
N THR A 297 -15.04 -50.42 30.62
CA THR A 297 -13.87 -51.26 30.29
C THR A 297 -12.80 -50.38 29.63
N ALA A 298 -11.66 -50.44 30.24
CA ALA A 298 -10.38 -49.93 29.75
C ALA A 298 -9.65 -51.06 28.98
N SER A 299 -8.93 -50.69 27.93
CA SER A 299 -7.72 -51.43 27.49
C SER A 299 -6.93 -50.46 26.61
N LYS A 300 -5.82 -49.94 27.00
CA LYS A 300 -4.42 -50.42 27.03
C LYS A 300 -3.92 -50.93 25.67
N SER A 301 -3.02 -50.13 25.13
CA SER A 301 -1.69 -50.41 24.57
C SER A 301 -1.54 -51.34 23.37
N ALA A 302 -0.83 -50.87 22.38
CA ALA A 302 0.44 -51.51 21.97
C ALA A 302 1.22 -50.63 21.00
N ALA A 303 2.41 -50.32 21.38
CA ALA A 303 3.48 -49.80 20.54
C ALA A 303 4.07 -50.93 19.70
N THR A 304 4.42 -50.70 18.47
CA THR A 304 5.42 -51.54 17.80
C THR A 304 6.39 -50.68 16.98
N LYS A 305 7.63 -50.98 17.29
CA LYS A 305 8.90 -50.44 16.80
C LYS A 305 9.30 -51.04 15.46
N LYS A 306 10.14 -50.29 14.75
CA LYS A 306 11.26 -50.69 13.84
C LYS A 306 10.90 -51.20 12.44
N THR A 307 11.51 -50.60 11.40
CA THR A 307 12.88 -51.00 10.99
C THR A 307 13.48 -49.97 10.04
N ALA A 308 14.74 -49.68 10.26
CA ALA A 308 15.63 -48.92 9.40
C ALA A 308 16.14 -49.82 8.25
N SER A 309 16.37 -49.27 7.09
CA SER A 309 17.26 -49.83 6.10
C SER A 309 18.18 -48.77 5.52
N LYS A 310 19.46 -48.92 5.86
CA LYS A 310 20.61 -48.27 5.20
C LYS A 310 20.92 -49.02 3.90
N THR A 311 21.26 -48.32 2.83
CA THR A 311 22.32 -48.75 1.89
C THR A 311 22.79 -47.54 1.09
N THR A 312 23.93 -47.07 1.42
CA THR A 312 25.26 -47.10 0.78
C THR A 312 25.45 -46.26 -0.49
N ALA A 313 26.39 -45.40 -0.30
CA ALA A 313 27.07 -44.54 -1.25
C ALA A 313 27.72 -45.28 -2.44
N LYS A 314 27.85 -44.59 -3.59
CA LYS A 314 29.07 -44.75 -4.41
C LYS A 314 29.40 -43.45 -5.17
N LYS A 315 30.60 -43.02 -4.90
CA LYS A 315 31.40 -42.03 -5.64
C LYS A 315 31.53 -42.37 -7.14
N ALA A 316 31.55 -41.39 -7.96
CA ALA A 316 32.54 -41.32 -9.04
C ALA A 316 32.79 -39.87 -9.45
N ALA A 317 34.04 -39.52 -9.40
CA ALA A 317 34.66 -38.29 -9.78
C ALA A 317 35.07 -38.33 -11.27
N LYS A 318 35.27 -37.14 -11.82
CA LYS A 318 36.30 -36.73 -12.75
C LYS A 318 35.93 -36.43 -14.22
N LYS A 319 36.36 -35.23 -14.56
CA LYS A 319 36.92 -34.72 -15.84
C LYS A 319 35.91 -34.25 -16.89
N ARG A 320 35.84 -33.02 -17.22
CA ARG A 320 36.75 -32.04 -17.78
C ARG A 320 36.19 -30.65 -17.59
#